data_00ec8f4be63246e65ff4aba04da02828
#
_entry.id   00ec8f4be63246e65ff4aba04da02828
#
_cell.length_a   1.000
_cell.length_b   1.000
_cell.length_c   1.000
_cell.angle_alpha   90.00
_cell.angle_beta   90.00
_cell.angle_gamma   90.00
#
_symmetry.space_group_name_H-M   'P 1'
#
loop_
_entity.id
_entity.type
_entity.pdbx_description
1 polymer ?
#
loop_
_entity_poly.entity_id
_entity_poly.type
_entity_poly.pdbx_seq_one_letter_code
_entity_poly.pdbx_strand_id
1 'polypeptide(L)'
;ESKLNKLKEKHNEIEIVVGDICDKQLVKDTMKKVDGVFHLAALAQGMQSGKPIESIQTNLIGSINVLEASTDVDFVLGISSDKAVQVSGTYGATKFLMEKLFNQFEEGNPKTKYRVVRLGNIIYSTDSVLWKWKKLIEACEEVIVTDYNATRFYLTNEESVDLIFNCLENSVDSKPYYEHTKSTSIKNLLQAMTNKYLPSDCELPVKVIGLQPNENLHEKISEEGSFTNEIDSYTITELEELI
;
A
#
# COMPACT_ATOMS: atom_id res chain seq x y z
N GLU A 1 6.71 19.30 -3.26
CA GLU A 1 6.06 20.65 -3.27
C GLU A 1 4.91 20.75 -4.29
N SER A 2 5.07 20.33 -5.55
CA SER A 2 4.02 20.49 -6.57
C SER A 2 2.71 19.74 -6.25
N LYS A 3 2.77 18.54 -5.64
CA LYS A 3 1.57 17.77 -5.25
C LYS A 3 0.83 18.43 -4.08
N LEU A 4 1.56 18.92 -3.07
CA LEU A 4 0.99 19.61 -1.92
C LEU A 4 0.36 20.95 -2.32
N ASN A 5 0.98 21.69 -3.22
CA ASN A 5 0.41 22.94 -3.74
C ASN A 5 -0.91 22.70 -4.49
N LYS A 6 -0.95 21.69 -5.36
CA LYS A 6 -2.19 21.29 -6.05
C LYS A 6 -3.29 20.86 -5.08
N LEU A 7 -2.93 20.14 -4.00
CA LEU A 7 -3.86 19.75 -2.96
C LEU A 7 -4.44 20.98 -2.26
N LYS A 8 -3.59 21.97 -1.90
CA LYS A 8 -4.02 23.21 -1.27
C LYS A 8 -4.87 24.10 -2.17
N GLU A 9 -4.55 24.16 -3.47
CA GLU A 9 -5.37 24.86 -4.46
C GLU A 9 -6.78 24.27 -4.57
N LYS A 10 -6.90 22.95 -4.46
CA LYS A 10 -8.18 22.23 -4.51
C LYS A 10 -8.95 22.27 -3.19
N HIS A 11 -8.24 22.34 -2.06
CA HIS A 11 -8.75 22.26 -0.70
C HIS A 11 -8.05 23.30 0.16
N ASN A 12 -8.55 24.54 0.13
CA ASN A 12 -7.95 25.71 0.81
C ASN A 12 -8.02 25.63 2.34
N GLU A 13 -8.93 24.81 2.88
CA GLU A 13 -9.09 24.54 4.32
C GLU A 13 -7.98 23.66 4.91
N ILE A 14 -7.19 22.98 4.09
CA ILE A 14 -6.13 22.09 4.57
C ILE A 14 -4.93 22.91 5.05
N GLU A 15 -4.47 22.66 6.27
CA GLU A 15 -3.16 23.10 6.76
C GLU A 15 -2.07 22.11 6.32
N ILE A 16 -1.04 22.60 5.64
CA ILE A 16 0.11 21.78 5.20
C ILE A 16 1.29 22.03 6.13
N VAL A 17 1.74 20.99 6.82
CA VAL A 17 2.99 20.98 7.60
C VAL A 17 4.01 20.12 6.85
N VAL A 18 5.06 20.74 6.33
CA VAL A 18 6.13 20.04 5.62
C VAL A 18 7.18 19.58 6.64
N GLY A 19 7.44 18.26 6.68
CA GLY A 19 8.42 17.70 7.60
C GLY A 19 8.61 16.20 7.42
N ASP A 20 9.46 15.62 8.27
CA ASP A 20 9.75 14.18 8.31
C ASP A 20 9.11 13.59 9.58
N ILE A 21 8.41 12.46 9.44
CA ILE A 21 7.84 11.74 10.59
C ILE A 21 8.92 11.18 11.54
N CYS A 22 10.17 11.13 11.09
CA CYS A 22 11.33 10.83 11.95
C CYS A 22 11.72 11.99 12.88
N ASP A 23 11.25 13.22 12.61
CA ASP A 23 11.38 14.34 13.52
C ASP A 23 10.33 14.26 14.65
N LYS A 24 10.72 13.64 15.74
CA LYS A 24 9.86 13.41 16.92
C LYS A 24 9.23 14.68 17.47
N GLN A 25 9.97 15.81 17.46
CA GLN A 25 9.45 17.06 18.01
C GLN A 25 8.40 17.67 17.08
N LEU A 26 8.65 17.68 15.78
CA LEU A 26 7.68 18.14 14.78
C LEU A 26 6.38 17.32 14.84
N VAL A 27 6.48 15.99 14.89
CA VAL A 27 5.32 15.10 15.01
C VAL A 27 4.53 15.42 16.28
N LYS A 28 5.20 15.52 17.43
CA LYS A 28 4.57 15.85 18.71
C LYS A 28 3.85 17.21 18.69
N ASP A 29 4.44 18.21 18.06
CA ASP A 29 3.82 19.54 17.99
C ASP A 29 2.63 19.58 17.02
N THR A 30 2.67 18.83 15.93
CA THR A 30 1.56 18.68 14.98
C THR A 30 0.37 17.96 15.60
N MET A 31 0.62 16.88 16.37
CA MET A 31 -0.44 16.05 17.00
C MET A 31 -1.27 16.77 18.07
N LYS A 32 -0.76 17.86 18.67
CA LYS A 32 -1.51 18.65 19.67
C LYS A 32 -2.80 19.30 19.15
N LYS A 33 -3.01 19.32 17.83
CA LYS A 33 -4.08 20.08 17.16
C LYS A 33 -5.06 19.20 16.39
N VAL A 34 -5.03 17.88 16.59
CA VAL A 34 -5.83 16.94 15.80
C VAL A 34 -6.62 16.01 16.71
N ASP A 35 -7.80 15.61 16.26
CA ASP A 35 -8.70 14.70 16.96
C ASP A 35 -8.44 13.23 16.55
N GLY A 36 -7.89 13.00 15.36
CA GLY A 36 -7.59 11.67 14.86
C GLY A 36 -6.46 11.67 13.83
N VAL A 37 -5.87 10.51 13.59
CA VAL A 37 -4.68 10.35 12.73
C VAL A 37 -4.87 9.22 11.73
N PHE A 38 -4.68 9.54 10.45
CA PHE A 38 -4.44 8.56 9.39
C PHE A 38 -2.93 8.51 9.11
N HIS A 39 -2.26 7.47 9.61
CA HIS A 39 -0.83 7.28 9.41
C HIS A 39 -0.56 6.58 8.08
N LEU A 40 -0.37 7.37 7.02
CA LEU A 40 -0.15 6.92 5.65
C LEU A 40 1.32 6.98 5.22
N ALA A 41 2.16 7.65 6.02
CA ALA A 41 3.56 7.87 5.69
C ALA A 41 4.35 6.55 5.73
N ALA A 42 4.92 6.16 4.61
CA ALA A 42 5.81 4.99 4.51
C ALA A 42 6.67 5.05 3.25
N LEU A 43 7.80 4.38 3.28
CA LEU A 43 8.55 4.02 2.09
C LEU A 43 8.00 2.70 1.54
N ALA A 44 7.44 2.72 0.33
CA ALA A 44 6.85 1.57 -0.33
C ALA A 44 7.92 0.59 -0.88
N GLN A 45 7.51 -0.65 -1.18
CA GLN A 45 8.41 -1.74 -1.59
C GLN A 45 9.32 -1.37 -2.77
N GLY A 46 8.81 -0.70 -3.80
CA GLY A 46 9.58 -0.31 -4.98
C GLY A 46 10.68 0.73 -4.70
N MET A 47 10.52 1.54 -3.67
CA MET A 47 11.50 2.55 -3.24
C MET A 47 12.58 1.98 -2.31
N GLN A 48 12.35 0.79 -1.73
CA GLN A 48 13.17 0.21 -0.66
C GLN A 48 14.24 -0.76 -1.16
N SER A 49 14.26 -1.05 -2.45
CA SER A 49 15.24 -1.96 -3.04
C SER A 49 16.66 -1.47 -2.71
N GLY A 50 17.33 -2.12 -1.76
CA GLY A 50 18.68 -1.80 -1.32
C GLY A 50 18.82 -0.74 -0.21
N LYS A 51 17.73 -0.30 0.47
CA LYS A 51 17.77 0.76 1.51
C LYS A 51 17.07 0.36 2.81
N PRO A 52 17.47 -0.73 3.49
CA PRO A 52 16.78 -1.21 4.68
C PRO A 52 16.79 -0.21 5.85
N ILE A 53 17.87 0.57 6.01
CA ILE A 53 17.98 1.56 7.09
C ILE A 53 16.94 2.67 6.94
N GLU A 54 16.80 3.24 5.74
CA GLU A 54 15.80 4.27 5.45
C GLU A 54 14.37 3.74 5.68
N SER A 55 14.14 2.49 5.29
CA SER A 55 12.85 1.81 5.51
C SER A 55 12.54 1.65 6.99
N ILE A 56 13.49 1.23 7.80
CA ILE A 56 13.35 1.09 9.25
C ILE A 56 13.10 2.47 9.87
N GLN A 57 13.87 3.48 9.49
CA GLN A 57 13.70 4.83 10.02
C GLN A 57 12.29 5.36 9.73
N THR A 58 11.85 5.36 8.47
CA THR A 58 10.56 5.91 8.11
C THR A 58 9.40 5.02 8.59
N ASN A 59 9.42 3.73 8.24
CA ASN A 59 8.24 2.87 8.47
C ASN A 59 8.12 2.40 9.92
N LEU A 60 9.21 2.35 10.68
CA LEU A 60 9.18 1.84 12.05
C LEU A 60 9.40 2.96 13.07
N ILE A 61 10.53 3.70 13.00
CA ILE A 61 10.79 4.78 13.96
C ILE A 61 9.80 5.93 13.76
N GLY A 62 9.48 6.29 12.51
CA GLY A 62 8.43 7.25 12.21
C GLY A 62 7.06 6.84 12.76
N SER A 63 6.69 5.55 12.63
CA SER A 63 5.45 5.02 13.23
C SER A 63 5.47 5.11 14.77
N ILE A 64 6.60 4.80 15.41
CA ILE A 64 6.74 4.96 16.87
C ILE A 64 6.52 6.41 17.27
N ASN A 65 7.13 7.38 16.57
CA ASN A 65 6.94 8.80 16.86
C ASN A 65 5.48 9.22 16.75
N VAL A 66 4.76 8.75 15.72
CA VAL A 66 3.33 9.01 15.54
C VAL A 66 2.52 8.42 16.70
N LEU A 67 2.74 7.15 17.04
CA LEU A 67 2.02 6.47 18.11
C LEU A 67 2.28 7.09 19.48
N GLU A 68 3.53 7.43 19.83
CA GLU A 68 3.89 8.10 21.09
C GLU A 68 3.28 9.51 21.20
N ALA A 69 3.12 10.21 20.08
CA ALA A 69 2.54 11.56 20.07
C ALA A 69 1.00 11.54 20.06
N SER A 70 0.37 10.39 19.81
CA SER A 70 -1.08 10.25 19.57
C SER A 70 -1.83 9.64 20.76
N THR A 71 -1.38 9.88 22.01
CA THR A 71 -1.97 9.29 23.22
C THR A 71 -3.30 9.91 23.66
N ASP A 72 -3.62 11.09 23.15
CA ASP A 72 -4.81 11.88 23.54
C ASP A 72 -5.75 12.16 22.34
N VAL A 73 -5.62 11.42 21.25
CA VAL A 73 -6.51 11.53 20.08
C VAL A 73 -7.60 10.44 20.11
N ASP A 74 -8.70 10.65 19.40
CA ASP A 74 -9.81 9.69 19.33
C ASP A 74 -9.40 8.39 18.65
N PHE A 75 -8.59 8.49 17.58
CA PHE A 75 -8.11 7.31 16.85
C PHE A 75 -6.75 7.53 16.17
N VAL A 76 -6.04 6.43 15.97
CA VAL A 76 -4.89 6.32 15.05
C VAL A 76 -5.12 5.14 14.15
N LEU A 77 -5.20 5.37 12.84
CA LEU A 77 -5.32 4.31 11.83
C LEU A 77 -4.04 4.22 11.00
N GLY A 78 -3.40 3.06 11.01
CA GLY A 78 -2.20 2.76 10.23
C GLY A 78 -2.48 1.89 9.02
N ILE A 79 -1.82 2.18 7.91
CA ILE A 79 -1.91 1.38 6.69
C ILE A 79 -0.83 0.31 6.68
N SER A 80 -1.27 -0.96 6.69
CA SER A 80 -0.44 -2.13 6.48
C SER A 80 -0.64 -2.71 5.08
N SER A 81 -0.16 -3.91 4.84
CA SER A 81 -0.12 -4.53 3.52
C SER A 81 -0.22 -6.06 3.65
N ASP A 82 -0.70 -6.72 2.58
CA ASP A 82 -0.57 -8.16 2.36
C ASP A 82 0.87 -8.67 2.55
N LYS A 83 1.89 -7.84 2.27
CA LYS A 83 3.31 -8.18 2.45
C LYS A 83 3.73 -8.38 3.93
N ALA A 84 2.89 -7.95 4.88
CA ALA A 84 3.11 -8.20 6.30
C ALA A 84 2.78 -9.63 6.73
N VAL A 85 1.99 -10.37 5.94
CA VAL A 85 1.56 -11.76 6.24
C VAL A 85 2.67 -12.76 5.94
N GLN A 86 3.17 -12.73 4.70
CA GLN A 86 4.28 -13.60 4.26
C GLN A 86 5.50 -12.72 3.99
N VAL A 87 6.23 -12.44 5.07
CA VAL A 87 7.37 -11.53 5.00
C VAL A 87 8.49 -12.11 4.15
N SER A 88 8.69 -11.56 2.96
CA SER A 88 9.78 -11.91 2.04
C SER A 88 10.85 -10.82 1.91
N GLY A 89 10.59 -9.62 2.44
CA GLY A 89 11.50 -8.47 2.33
C GLY A 89 11.33 -7.42 3.43
N THR A 90 12.20 -6.41 3.42
CA THR A 90 12.25 -5.35 4.44
C THR A 90 10.91 -4.62 4.58
N TYR A 91 10.23 -4.34 3.48
CA TYR A 91 8.93 -3.66 3.52
C TYR A 91 7.90 -4.46 4.33
N GLY A 92 7.68 -5.72 3.98
CA GLY A 92 6.78 -6.60 4.71
C GLY A 92 7.16 -6.70 6.20
N ALA A 93 8.47 -6.83 6.51
CA ALA A 93 8.96 -6.87 7.88
C ALA A 93 8.62 -5.58 8.65
N THR A 94 8.82 -4.40 8.05
CA THR A 94 8.49 -3.12 8.72
C THR A 94 6.99 -2.95 8.93
N LYS A 95 6.16 -3.40 7.98
CA LYS A 95 4.70 -3.37 8.13
C LYS A 95 4.21 -4.36 9.20
N PHE A 96 4.74 -5.57 9.23
CA PHE A 96 4.45 -6.54 10.29
C PHE A 96 4.80 -6.00 11.68
N LEU A 97 5.99 -5.40 11.84
CA LEU A 97 6.38 -4.79 13.12
C LEU A 97 5.51 -3.58 13.49
N MET A 98 5.11 -2.77 12.52
CA MET A 98 4.16 -1.67 12.74
C MET A 98 2.82 -2.19 13.31
N GLU A 99 2.27 -3.29 12.77
CA GLU A 99 1.05 -3.92 13.30
C GLU A 99 1.22 -4.31 14.78
N LYS A 100 2.38 -4.86 15.15
CA LYS A 100 2.68 -5.22 16.57
C LYS A 100 2.79 -3.98 17.47
N LEU A 101 3.32 -2.87 16.96
CA LEU A 101 3.35 -1.61 17.70
C LEU A 101 1.95 -1.06 17.96
N PHE A 102 1.06 -1.08 16.96
CA PHE A 102 -0.32 -0.65 17.13
C PHE A 102 -1.03 -1.47 18.23
N ASN A 103 -0.84 -2.79 18.25
CA ASN A 103 -1.38 -3.65 19.30
C ASN A 103 -0.81 -3.30 20.69
N GLN A 104 0.49 -3.10 20.82
CA GLN A 104 1.12 -2.71 22.08
C GLN A 104 0.58 -1.36 22.59
N PHE A 105 0.36 -0.39 21.71
CA PHE A 105 -0.17 0.91 22.09
C PHE A 105 -1.64 0.85 22.50
N GLU A 106 -2.46 0.03 21.84
CA GLU A 106 -3.85 -0.22 22.25
C GLU A 106 -3.94 -0.82 23.65
N GLU A 107 -3.10 -1.83 23.96
CA GLU A 107 -3.03 -2.42 25.31
C GLU A 107 -2.60 -1.40 26.37
N GLY A 108 -1.70 -0.49 26.04
CA GLY A 108 -1.18 0.54 26.94
C GLY A 108 -2.06 1.78 27.09
N ASN A 109 -2.93 2.06 26.12
CA ASN A 109 -3.79 3.26 26.12
C ASN A 109 -5.19 2.96 25.55
N PRO A 110 -6.13 2.49 26.37
CA PRO A 110 -7.48 2.14 25.93
C PRO A 110 -8.38 3.34 25.57
N LYS A 111 -7.91 4.58 25.77
CA LYS A 111 -8.67 5.79 25.43
C LYS A 111 -8.64 6.10 23.93
N THR A 112 -7.52 5.83 23.27
CA THR A 112 -7.33 6.04 21.84
C THR A 112 -7.65 4.75 21.09
N LYS A 113 -8.43 4.82 20.01
CA LYS A 113 -8.70 3.68 19.14
C LYS A 113 -7.53 3.48 18.19
N TYR A 114 -6.76 2.43 18.36
CA TYR A 114 -5.71 2.05 17.41
C TYR A 114 -6.27 1.06 16.40
N ARG A 115 -6.13 1.36 15.12
CA ARG A 115 -6.68 0.55 14.01
C ARG A 115 -5.62 0.32 12.94
N VAL A 116 -5.64 -0.86 12.35
CA VAL A 116 -4.73 -1.22 11.25
C VAL A 116 -5.54 -1.82 10.12
N VAL A 117 -5.34 -1.35 8.89
CA VAL A 117 -5.92 -1.92 7.70
C VAL A 117 -4.84 -2.49 6.79
N ARG A 118 -5.02 -3.71 6.29
CA ARG A 118 -4.17 -4.32 5.25
C ARG A 118 -4.76 -4.06 3.88
N LEU A 119 -3.95 -3.48 3.00
CA LEU A 119 -4.28 -3.26 1.60
C LEU A 119 -3.45 -4.17 0.70
N GLY A 120 -4.02 -4.58 -0.42
CA GLY A 120 -3.30 -5.16 -1.55
C GLY A 120 -2.61 -4.08 -2.40
N ASN A 121 -2.35 -4.39 -3.68
CA ASN A 121 -1.83 -3.41 -4.61
C ASN A 121 -2.93 -2.45 -5.05
N ILE A 122 -2.65 -1.14 -5.04
CA ILE A 122 -3.59 -0.12 -5.51
C ILE A 122 -3.30 0.15 -6.99
N ILE A 123 -4.34 0.06 -7.82
CA ILE A 123 -4.27 0.32 -9.26
C ILE A 123 -3.78 1.77 -9.48
N TYR A 124 -2.76 1.91 -10.33
CA TYR A 124 -2.10 3.20 -10.61
C TYR A 124 -1.60 3.97 -9.39
N SER A 125 -1.28 3.28 -8.29
CA SER A 125 -0.52 3.94 -7.21
C SER A 125 0.81 4.48 -7.72
N THR A 126 1.34 5.50 -7.07
CA THR A 126 2.62 6.13 -7.45
C THR A 126 3.73 5.08 -7.53
N ASP A 127 4.51 5.11 -8.60
CA ASP A 127 5.60 4.17 -8.90
C ASP A 127 5.17 2.69 -9.07
N SER A 128 3.88 2.42 -9.24
CA SER A 128 3.39 1.07 -9.52
C SER A 128 3.88 0.54 -10.88
N VAL A 129 3.88 -0.79 -11.00
CA VAL A 129 4.22 -1.47 -12.25
C VAL A 129 3.32 -1.03 -13.41
N LEU A 130 2.04 -0.72 -13.14
CA LEU A 130 1.07 -0.28 -14.15
C LEU A 130 1.50 1.02 -14.86
N TRP A 131 2.01 2.02 -14.11
CA TRP A 131 2.54 3.24 -14.72
C TRP A 131 3.77 3.01 -15.59
N LYS A 132 4.64 2.10 -15.16
CA LYS A 132 5.84 1.74 -15.92
C LYS A 132 5.46 0.99 -17.20
N TRP A 133 4.62 -0.02 -17.08
CA TRP A 133 4.17 -0.82 -18.21
C TRP A 133 3.38 0.01 -19.22
N LYS A 134 2.47 0.88 -18.77
CA LYS A 134 1.73 1.76 -19.68
C LYS A 134 2.66 2.52 -20.62
N LYS A 135 3.67 3.19 -20.07
CA LYS A 135 4.65 3.96 -20.86
C LYS A 135 5.42 3.08 -21.84
N LEU A 136 5.87 1.91 -21.42
CA LEU A 136 6.62 0.99 -22.26
C LEU A 136 5.75 0.39 -23.37
N ILE A 137 4.52 0.00 -23.06
CA ILE A 137 3.56 -0.55 -24.01
C ILE A 137 3.18 0.50 -25.08
N GLU A 138 2.85 1.73 -24.67
CA GLU A 138 2.55 2.84 -25.58
C GLU A 138 3.74 3.19 -26.50
N ALA A 139 4.98 2.99 -26.01
CA ALA A 139 6.22 3.22 -26.76
C ALA A 139 6.70 1.99 -27.56
N CYS A 140 6.02 0.85 -27.50
CA CYS A 140 6.45 -0.43 -28.07
C CYS A 140 7.83 -0.90 -27.53
N GLU A 141 8.14 -0.57 -26.28
CA GLU A 141 9.38 -0.95 -25.62
C GLU A 141 9.24 -2.23 -24.79
N GLU A 142 10.38 -2.89 -24.51
CA GLU A 142 10.40 -4.16 -23.77
C GLU A 142 9.83 -4.02 -22.36
N VAL A 143 8.82 -4.85 -22.05
CA VAL A 143 8.22 -4.98 -20.71
C VAL A 143 8.91 -6.13 -19.96
N ILE A 144 9.33 -5.85 -18.72
CA ILE A 144 9.91 -6.87 -17.84
C ILE A 144 8.82 -7.44 -16.94
N VAL A 145 8.74 -8.78 -16.90
CA VAL A 145 7.85 -9.57 -16.05
C VAL A 145 8.68 -10.49 -15.18
N THR A 146 8.38 -10.58 -13.90
CA THR A 146 9.08 -11.51 -12.99
C THR A 146 8.57 -12.94 -13.17
N ASP A 147 7.27 -13.17 -13.06
CA ASP A 147 6.62 -14.46 -13.35
C ASP A 147 5.17 -14.23 -13.79
N TYR A 148 4.74 -14.85 -14.88
CA TYR A 148 3.36 -14.76 -15.38
C TYR A 148 2.32 -15.36 -14.43
N ASN A 149 2.71 -16.35 -13.63
CA ASN A 149 1.82 -17.05 -12.69
C ASN A 149 1.72 -16.33 -11.34
N ALA A 150 2.57 -15.34 -11.08
CA ALA A 150 2.48 -14.56 -9.87
C ALA A 150 1.11 -13.87 -9.80
N THR A 151 0.44 -13.97 -8.65
CA THR A 151 -0.87 -13.37 -8.42
C THR A 151 -0.82 -12.35 -7.30
N ARG A 152 -1.63 -11.30 -7.42
CA ARG A 152 -1.66 -10.16 -6.49
C ARG A 152 -3.10 -9.73 -6.25
N PHE A 153 -3.40 -9.26 -5.05
CA PHE A 153 -4.60 -8.47 -4.78
C PHE A 153 -4.51 -7.13 -5.48
N TYR A 154 -5.62 -6.66 -6.05
CA TYR A 154 -5.73 -5.32 -6.60
C TYR A 154 -6.99 -4.61 -6.10
N LEU A 155 -6.85 -3.33 -5.83
CA LEU A 155 -7.88 -2.41 -5.37
C LEU A 155 -7.81 -1.12 -6.20
N THR A 156 -8.95 -0.52 -6.46
CA THR A 156 -9.01 0.87 -6.92
C THR A 156 -8.67 1.84 -5.79
N ASN A 157 -8.44 3.10 -6.12
CA ASN A 157 -8.26 4.14 -5.10
C ASN A 157 -9.52 4.30 -4.25
N GLU A 158 -10.72 4.25 -4.85
CA GLU A 158 -11.99 4.36 -4.17
C GLU A 158 -12.20 3.20 -3.19
N GLU A 159 -12.05 1.96 -3.63
CA GLU A 159 -12.13 0.78 -2.76
C GLU A 159 -11.12 0.84 -1.61
N SER A 160 -9.92 1.38 -1.85
CA SER A 160 -8.90 1.55 -0.80
C SER A 160 -9.34 2.56 0.27
N VAL A 161 -9.97 3.66 -0.16
CA VAL A 161 -10.50 4.69 0.76
C VAL A 161 -11.68 4.13 1.54
N ASP A 162 -12.62 3.45 0.88
CA ASP A 162 -13.76 2.81 1.53
C ASP A 162 -13.30 1.79 2.57
N LEU A 163 -12.31 0.96 2.25
CA LEU A 163 -11.74 -0.02 3.17
C LEU A 163 -11.08 0.63 4.40
N ILE A 164 -10.42 1.78 4.22
CA ILE A 164 -9.85 2.56 5.34
C ILE A 164 -10.95 3.05 6.28
N PHE A 165 -12.05 3.61 5.75
CA PHE A 165 -13.16 4.09 6.57
C PHE A 165 -13.92 2.93 7.20
N ASN A 166 -14.16 1.85 6.47
CA ASN A 166 -14.78 0.62 7.01
C ASN A 166 -13.95 0.04 8.17
N CYS A 167 -12.63 0.06 8.07
CA CYS A 167 -11.75 -0.32 9.17
C CYS A 167 -11.97 0.56 10.41
N LEU A 168 -12.06 1.87 10.24
CA LEU A 168 -12.25 2.79 11.35
C LEU A 168 -13.61 2.61 12.04
N GLU A 169 -14.64 2.33 11.27
CA GLU A 169 -16.02 2.17 11.75
C GLU A 169 -16.31 0.80 12.36
N ASN A 170 -15.82 -0.27 11.73
CA ASN A 170 -16.24 -1.64 12.02
C ASN A 170 -15.21 -2.45 12.81
N SER A 171 -13.95 -2.09 12.80
CA SER A 171 -12.92 -2.83 13.53
C SER A 171 -13.03 -2.55 15.03
N VAL A 172 -12.92 -3.60 15.84
CA VAL A 172 -13.11 -3.53 17.30
C VAL A 172 -11.79 -3.41 18.07
N ASP A 173 -10.68 -3.79 17.44
CA ASP A 173 -9.33 -3.79 18.01
C ASP A 173 -8.28 -3.42 16.98
N SER A 174 -7.00 -3.45 17.34
CA SER A 174 -5.85 -3.16 16.48
C SER A 174 -5.39 -4.35 15.63
N LYS A 175 -6.10 -5.48 15.65
CA LYS A 175 -5.81 -6.57 14.71
C LYS A 175 -6.03 -6.08 13.29
N PRO A 176 -5.18 -6.51 12.35
CA PRO A 176 -5.29 -6.06 10.97
C PRO A 176 -6.67 -6.34 10.36
N TYR A 177 -7.36 -5.28 9.98
CA TYR A 177 -8.63 -5.32 9.26
C TYR A 177 -8.37 -5.49 7.77
N TYR A 178 -9.18 -6.28 7.10
CA TYR A 178 -9.16 -6.51 5.65
C TYR A 178 -10.54 -6.97 5.20
N GLU A 179 -10.84 -6.77 3.94
CA GLU A 179 -12.08 -7.26 3.32
C GLU A 179 -11.77 -8.15 2.12
N HIS A 180 -12.79 -8.80 1.60
CA HIS A 180 -12.66 -9.61 0.40
C HIS A 180 -12.23 -8.74 -0.77
N THR A 181 -11.09 -9.08 -1.37
CA THR A 181 -10.52 -8.37 -2.50
C THR A 181 -10.22 -9.37 -3.60
N LYS A 182 -10.59 -9.04 -4.84
CA LYS A 182 -10.24 -9.85 -6.00
C LYS A 182 -8.73 -9.83 -6.26
N SER A 183 -8.27 -10.89 -6.90
CA SER A 183 -6.88 -11.01 -7.34
C SER A 183 -6.76 -10.94 -8.86
N THR A 184 -5.54 -10.90 -9.37
CA THR A 184 -5.25 -11.23 -10.78
C THR A 184 -3.83 -11.74 -10.92
N SER A 185 -3.60 -12.55 -11.97
CA SER A 185 -2.27 -12.95 -12.38
C SER A 185 -1.56 -11.82 -13.14
N ILE A 186 -0.24 -11.80 -13.04
CA ILE A 186 0.61 -10.88 -13.83
C ILE A 186 0.36 -11.08 -15.34
N LYS A 187 0.08 -12.31 -15.77
CA LYS A 187 -0.30 -12.61 -17.16
C LYS A 187 -1.57 -11.88 -17.60
N ASN A 188 -2.65 -11.98 -16.80
CA ASN A 188 -3.93 -11.37 -17.15
C ASN A 188 -3.84 -9.84 -17.10
N LEU A 189 -3.12 -9.32 -16.11
CA LEU A 189 -2.87 -7.88 -15.98
C LEU A 189 -2.12 -7.32 -17.20
N LEU A 190 -1.04 -7.99 -17.62
CA LEU A 190 -0.28 -7.60 -18.80
C LEU A 190 -1.15 -7.70 -20.08
N GLN A 191 -1.98 -8.74 -20.20
CA GLN A 191 -2.88 -8.89 -21.35
C GLN A 191 -3.89 -7.74 -21.42
N ALA A 192 -4.52 -7.36 -20.30
CA ALA A 192 -5.46 -6.24 -20.27
C ALA A 192 -4.76 -4.91 -20.62
N MET A 193 -3.56 -4.68 -20.09
CA MET A 193 -2.74 -3.52 -20.41
C MET A 193 -2.38 -3.47 -21.90
N THR A 194 -1.99 -4.61 -22.45
CA THR A 194 -1.65 -4.73 -23.88
C THR A 194 -2.87 -4.46 -24.76
N ASN A 195 -4.02 -5.04 -24.46
CA ASN A 195 -5.26 -4.81 -25.20
C ASN A 195 -5.63 -3.32 -25.23
N LYS A 196 -5.41 -2.61 -24.14
CA LYS A 196 -5.81 -1.22 -23.97
C LYS A 196 -4.84 -0.20 -24.55
N TYR A 197 -3.54 -0.45 -24.46
CA TYR A 197 -2.52 0.57 -24.71
C TYR A 197 -1.55 0.26 -25.84
N LEU A 198 -1.50 -0.99 -26.36
CA LEU A 198 -0.58 -1.32 -27.45
C LEU A 198 -1.04 -0.75 -28.77
N PRO A 199 -0.21 0.02 -29.50
CA PRO A 199 -0.50 0.44 -30.86
C PRO A 199 -0.75 -0.75 -31.82
N SER A 200 -1.66 -0.61 -32.77
CA SER A 200 -2.12 -1.70 -33.67
C SER A 200 -1.02 -2.23 -34.60
N ASP A 201 0.02 -1.47 -34.82
CA ASP A 201 1.14 -1.79 -35.72
C ASP A 201 2.39 -2.27 -34.97
N CYS A 202 2.22 -2.61 -33.69
CA CYS A 202 3.31 -2.98 -32.80
C CYS A 202 3.13 -4.38 -32.22
N GLU A 203 4.24 -5.09 -32.06
CA GLU A 203 4.36 -6.31 -31.25
C GLU A 203 5.12 -5.98 -29.97
N LEU A 204 4.54 -6.31 -28.81
CA LEU A 204 5.13 -5.99 -27.51
C LEU A 204 6.24 -6.98 -27.14
N PRO A 205 7.51 -6.55 -27.05
CA PRO A 205 8.58 -7.40 -26.53
C PRO A 205 8.37 -7.59 -25.00
N VAL A 206 8.42 -8.85 -24.56
CA VAL A 206 8.32 -9.17 -23.12
C VAL A 206 9.48 -10.04 -22.67
N LYS A 207 10.16 -9.62 -21.61
CA LYS A 207 11.25 -10.37 -20.99
C LYS A 207 10.85 -10.90 -19.63
N VAL A 208 10.88 -12.22 -19.47
CA VAL A 208 10.64 -12.88 -18.18
C VAL A 208 11.98 -13.09 -17.47
N ILE A 209 12.08 -12.59 -16.22
CA ILE A 209 13.36 -12.61 -15.45
C ILE A 209 13.34 -13.54 -14.22
N GLY A 210 12.21 -14.17 -13.91
CA GLY A 210 12.00 -14.96 -12.69
C GLY A 210 11.65 -14.10 -11.47
N LEU A 211 11.06 -14.74 -10.46
CA LEU A 211 10.75 -14.09 -9.18
C LEU A 211 12.01 -13.53 -8.52
N GLN A 212 11.90 -12.34 -7.96
CA GLN A 212 12.99 -11.73 -7.23
C GLN A 212 13.04 -12.25 -5.78
N PRO A 213 14.20 -12.18 -5.07
CA PRO A 213 14.36 -12.76 -3.73
C PRO A 213 13.38 -12.26 -2.67
N ASN A 214 12.75 -11.10 -2.90
CA ASN A 214 11.79 -10.46 -1.99
C ASN A 214 10.35 -10.48 -2.54
N GLU A 215 10.05 -11.38 -3.48
CA GLU A 215 8.74 -11.58 -4.07
C GLU A 215 8.19 -12.97 -3.72
N ASN A 216 6.91 -13.03 -3.39
CA ASN A 216 6.14 -14.28 -3.29
C ASN A 216 5.46 -14.56 -4.65
N LEU A 217 5.27 -15.84 -4.99
CA LEU A 217 4.49 -16.23 -6.18
C LEU A 217 3.02 -15.83 -5.98
N HIS A 218 2.46 -16.16 -4.83
CA HIS A 218 1.10 -15.84 -4.40
C HIS A 218 1.14 -15.12 -3.05
N GLU A 219 0.20 -14.21 -2.82
CA GLU A 219 0.12 -13.43 -1.58
C GLU A 219 -1.08 -13.89 -0.73
N LYS A 220 -1.05 -13.57 0.56
CA LYS A 220 -2.16 -13.69 1.49
C LYS A 220 -2.49 -12.35 2.12
N ILE A 221 -3.76 -12.11 2.44
CA ILE A 221 -4.16 -10.90 3.16
C ILE A 221 -4.23 -11.13 4.68
N SER A 222 -4.36 -12.40 5.09
CA SER A 222 -4.32 -12.81 6.50
C SER A 222 -3.61 -14.16 6.65
N GLU A 223 -3.22 -14.48 7.87
CA GLU A 223 -2.48 -15.71 8.20
C GLU A 223 -3.31 -16.96 7.87
N GLU A 224 -4.63 -16.93 8.14
CA GLU A 224 -5.56 -18.03 7.91
C GLU A 224 -6.26 -17.96 6.55
N GLY A 225 -6.08 -16.86 5.81
CA GLY A 225 -6.74 -16.63 4.52
C GLY A 225 -6.17 -17.46 3.38
N SER A 226 -6.94 -17.56 2.30
CA SER A 226 -6.52 -18.19 1.05
C SER A 226 -5.44 -17.38 0.33
N PHE A 227 -4.69 -18.06 -0.51
CA PHE A 227 -3.76 -17.41 -1.43
C PHE A 227 -4.50 -16.71 -2.57
N THR A 228 -3.87 -15.72 -3.16
CA THR A 228 -4.39 -14.96 -4.29
C THR A 228 -4.73 -15.78 -5.54
N ASN A 229 -4.19 -16.98 -5.69
CA ASN A 229 -4.54 -17.92 -6.76
C ASN A 229 -5.73 -18.84 -6.43
N GLU A 230 -6.24 -18.79 -5.21
CA GLU A 230 -7.34 -19.63 -4.70
C GLU A 230 -8.65 -18.85 -4.54
N ILE A 231 -8.64 -17.56 -4.79
CA ILE A 231 -9.79 -16.65 -4.63
C ILE A 231 -10.29 -16.13 -5.97
N ASP A 232 -11.40 -15.39 -5.94
CA ASP A 232 -11.97 -14.74 -7.13
C ASP A 232 -10.96 -13.86 -7.84
N SER A 233 -10.85 -14.06 -9.14
CA SER A 233 -9.93 -13.30 -9.99
C SER A 233 -10.69 -12.34 -10.90
N TYR A 234 -10.11 -11.18 -11.15
CA TYR A 234 -10.59 -10.28 -12.19
C TYR A 234 -10.49 -10.95 -13.55
N THR A 235 -11.54 -10.85 -14.36
CA THR A 235 -11.49 -11.14 -15.80
C THR A 235 -10.67 -10.08 -16.52
N ILE A 236 -10.21 -10.39 -17.74
CA ILE A 236 -9.48 -9.41 -18.57
C ILE A 236 -10.34 -8.18 -18.85
N THR A 237 -11.64 -8.37 -19.13
CA THR A 237 -12.58 -7.27 -19.39
C THR A 237 -12.74 -6.35 -18.17
N GLU A 238 -12.91 -6.91 -16.97
CA GLU A 238 -12.96 -6.11 -15.74
C GLU A 238 -11.66 -5.33 -15.53
N LEU A 239 -10.50 -5.93 -15.82
CA LEU A 239 -9.21 -5.25 -15.72
C LEU A 239 -9.10 -4.10 -16.73
N GLU A 240 -9.57 -4.27 -17.97
CA GLU A 240 -9.57 -3.22 -19.00
C GLU A 240 -10.44 -2.02 -18.61
N GLU A 241 -11.51 -2.25 -17.83
CA GLU A 241 -12.36 -1.18 -17.29
C GLU A 241 -11.66 -0.43 -16.13
N LEU A 242 -10.90 -1.15 -15.31
CA LEU A 242 -10.25 -0.61 -14.10
C LEU A 242 -8.92 0.12 -14.37
N ILE A 243 -8.20 -0.21 -15.47
CA ILE A 243 -6.85 0.31 -15.78
C ILE A 243 -6.84 1.48 -16.76
#